data_c7cf6a5bdf852140aa21e0e713b75fc5
#
_entry.id   c7cf6a5bdf852140aa21e0e713b75fc5
#
_cell.length_a   1.000
_cell.length_b   1.000
_cell.length_c   1.000
_cell.angle_alpha   90.00
_cell.angle_beta   90.00
_cell.angle_gamma   90.00
#
_symmetry.space_group_name_H-M   'P 1'
#
loop_
_entity.id
_entity.type
_entity.pdbx_description
1 polymer ?
#
loop_
_entity_poly.entity_id
_entity_poly.type
_entity_poly.pdbx_seq_one_letter_code
_entity_poly.pdbx_strand_id
1 'polypeptide(L)'
;MSSYNSWNNEPNSSSHYLMTELLRHRWDFQGYVYSDWGAIGMLNYFHKTAQNSAEAAIQALTAGLDAEASDNSYAELQQLVENGMLDVKYIDQAVARILTAKFNMGLFEYPLPMEKNYDKVVHAPAHVSLARKIAEESIVLLPVSYTHLTLPTILR
;
A
#
# COMPACT_ATOMS: atom_id res chain seq x y z
N MET A 1 -0.35 0.49 -3.90
CA MET A 1 -0.54 -0.28 -2.64
C MET A 1 -1.88 -1.00 -2.71
N SER A 2 -1.93 -2.28 -2.32
CA SER A 2 -3.20 -3.00 -2.24
C SER A 2 -4.03 -2.51 -1.06
N SER A 3 -5.34 -2.77 -1.08
CA SER A 3 -6.23 -2.38 0.02
C SER A 3 -6.80 -3.59 0.73
N TYR A 4 -7.38 -3.38 1.91
CA TYR A 4 -7.96 -4.45 2.74
C TYR A 4 -9.31 -4.95 2.24
N ASN A 5 -9.97 -4.19 1.38
CA ASN A 5 -11.32 -4.55 0.94
C ASN A 5 -11.34 -5.72 -0.06
N SER A 6 -12.55 -6.21 -0.29
CA SER A 6 -12.86 -7.12 -1.39
C SER A 6 -13.62 -6.38 -2.47
N TRP A 7 -13.42 -6.81 -3.72
CA TRP A 7 -14.23 -6.43 -4.88
C TRP A 7 -14.78 -7.70 -5.52
N ASN A 8 -16.08 -7.73 -5.77
CA ASN A 8 -16.79 -8.93 -6.25
C ASN A 8 -16.52 -10.21 -5.42
N ASN A 9 -16.49 -10.07 -4.09
CA ASN A 9 -16.17 -11.14 -3.14
C ASN A 9 -14.75 -11.71 -3.21
N GLU A 10 -13.84 -11.08 -3.94
CA GLU A 10 -12.43 -11.43 -4.02
C GLU A 10 -11.60 -10.37 -3.29
N PRO A 11 -10.71 -10.75 -2.33
CA PRO A 11 -9.84 -9.77 -1.66
C PRO A 11 -8.92 -9.08 -2.65
N ASN A 12 -8.78 -7.75 -2.54
CA ASN A 12 -7.95 -7.00 -3.47
C ASN A 12 -6.49 -7.46 -3.48
N SER A 13 -5.97 -7.91 -2.32
CA SER A 13 -4.58 -8.41 -2.20
C SER A 13 -4.30 -9.73 -2.92
N SER A 14 -5.33 -10.47 -3.33
CA SER A 14 -5.22 -11.72 -4.11
C SER A 14 -5.92 -11.67 -5.45
N SER A 15 -6.44 -10.51 -5.85
CA SER A 15 -7.18 -10.40 -7.11
C SER A 15 -6.24 -10.27 -8.31
N HIS A 16 -6.09 -11.35 -9.07
CA HIS A 16 -5.38 -11.36 -10.34
C HIS A 16 -6.00 -10.38 -11.35
N TYR A 17 -7.34 -10.29 -11.36
CA TYR A 17 -8.02 -9.34 -12.23
C TYR A 17 -7.61 -7.90 -11.96
N LEU A 18 -7.62 -7.47 -10.70
CA LEU A 18 -7.29 -6.08 -10.36
C LEU A 18 -5.80 -5.78 -10.57
N MET A 19 -4.91 -6.67 -10.13
CA MET A 19 -3.47 -6.38 -10.11
C MET A 19 -2.77 -6.68 -11.42
N THR A 20 -3.24 -7.67 -12.17
CA THR A 20 -2.62 -8.08 -13.43
C THR A 20 -3.43 -7.62 -14.61
N GLU A 21 -4.69 -8.04 -14.76
CA GLU A 21 -5.47 -7.74 -15.96
C GLU A 21 -5.80 -6.25 -16.08
N LEU A 22 -6.33 -5.66 -15.01
CA LEU A 22 -6.74 -4.26 -15.04
C LEU A 22 -5.54 -3.31 -14.92
N LEU A 23 -4.76 -3.46 -13.84
CA LEU A 23 -3.69 -2.52 -13.52
C LEU A 23 -2.55 -2.59 -14.55
N ARG A 24 -2.08 -3.80 -14.89
CA ARG A 24 -0.90 -3.95 -15.75
C ARG A 24 -1.25 -4.04 -17.22
N HIS A 25 -2.18 -4.93 -17.61
CA HIS A 25 -2.49 -5.15 -19.02
C HIS A 25 -3.35 -4.04 -19.60
N ARG A 26 -4.35 -3.54 -18.86
CA ARG A 26 -5.27 -2.54 -19.38
C ARG A 26 -4.81 -1.09 -19.16
N TRP A 27 -4.22 -0.81 -18.00
CA TRP A 27 -3.75 0.54 -17.65
C TRP A 27 -2.25 0.74 -17.83
N ASP A 28 -1.54 -0.30 -18.28
CA ASP A 28 -0.09 -0.28 -18.56
C ASP A 28 0.76 0.22 -17.39
N PHE A 29 0.41 -0.17 -16.16
CA PHE A 29 1.18 0.21 -14.98
C PHE A 29 2.52 -0.52 -14.93
N GLN A 30 3.62 0.22 -15.00
CA GLN A 30 4.99 -0.32 -15.06
C GLN A 30 5.68 -0.41 -13.69
N GLY A 31 5.05 0.05 -12.62
CA GLY A 31 5.59 0.00 -11.27
C GLY A 31 5.39 -1.34 -10.58
N TYR A 32 5.77 -1.41 -9.32
CA TYR A 32 5.47 -2.56 -8.44
C TYR A 32 4.31 -2.25 -7.49
N VAL A 33 3.64 -3.30 -7.05
CA VAL A 33 2.55 -3.22 -6.06
C VAL A 33 3.06 -3.69 -4.71
N TYR A 34 2.85 -2.84 -3.71
CA TYR A 34 3.18 -3.10 -2.31
C TYR A 34 1.90 -3.40 -1.53
N SER A 35 1.92 -4.37 -0.61
CA SER A 35 0.75 -4.63 0.23
C SER A 35 0.49 -3.49 1.20
N ASP A 36 -0.72 -3.36 1.68
CA ASP A 36 -0.96 -2.64 2.93
C ASP A 36 -0.47 -3.48 4.11
N TRP A 37 -0.39 -2.87 5.28
CA TRP A 37 0.14 -3.47 6.50
C TRP A 37 -0.65 -4.71 6.91
N GLY A 38 -0.03 -5.87 6.87
CA GLY A 38 -0.69 -7.12 7.22
C GLY A 38 -1.71 -7.65 6.20
N ALA A 39 -1.81 -7.05 4.99
CA ALA A 39 -2.87 -7.39 4.04
C ALA A 39 -2.76 -8.79 3.43
N ILE A 40 -1.56 -9.36 3.33
CA ILE A 40 -1.39 -10.73 2.84
C ILE A 40 -1.88 -11.73 3.90
N GLY A 41 -1.47 -11.55 5.15
CA GLY A 41 -1.94 -12.39 6.25
C GLY A 41 -3.45 -12.37 6.41
N MET A 42 -4.12 -11.24 6.11
CA MET A 42 -5.57 -11.12 6.15
C MET A 42 -6.28 -12.10 5.20
N LEU A 43 -5.65 -12.58 4.15
CA LEU A 43 -6.23 -13.63 3.29
C LEU A 43 -6.52 -14.90 4.11
N ASN A 44 -5.68 -15.20 5.10
CA ASN A 44 -5.90 -16.32 6.02
C ASN A 44 -6.85 -15.96 7.18
N TYR A 45 -6.49 -14.97 8.02
CA TYR A 45 -7.19 -14.78 9.30
C TYR A 45 -8.49 -13.97 9.19
N PHE A 46 -8.66 -13.12 8.17
CA PHE A 46 -9.82 -12.25 8.00
C PHE A 46 -10.71 -12.69 6.84
N HIS A 47 -10.20 -12.73 5.62
CA HIS A 47 -10.96 -13.08 4.41
C HIS A 47 -11.25 -14.57 4.30
N LYS A 48 -10.47 -15.43 4.96
CA LYS A 48 -10.62 -16.90 4.94
C LYS A 48 -10.52 -17.51 3.53
N THR A 49 -9.79 -16.86 2.62
CA THR A 49 -9.52 -17.37 1.26
C THR A 49 -8.27 -18.24 1.22
N ALA A 50 -7.37 -18.12 2.19
CA ALA A 50 -6.19 -18.96 2.36
C ALA A 50 -6.26 -19.75 3.68
N GLN A 51 -5.79 -21.00 3.67
CA GLN A 51 -5.76 -21.88 4.85
C GLN A 51 -4.64 -21.53 5.81
N ASN A 52 -3.53 -21.01 5.29
CA ASN A 52 -2.31 -20.68 6.04
C ASN A 52 -1.52 -19.56 5.35
N SER A 53 -0.39 -19.15 5.97
CA SER A 53 0.50 -18.09 5.47
C SER A 53 1.10 -18.43 4.10
N ALA A 54 1.48 -19.70 3.88
CA ALA A 54 2.06 -20.15 2.61
C ALA A 54 1.07 -20.01 1.45
N GLU A 55 -0.19 -20.44 1.65
CA GLU A 55 -1.23 -20.28 0.64
C GLU A 55 -1.57 -18.80 0.41
N ALA A 56 -1.60 -17.98 1.46
CA ALA A 56 -1.78 -16.54 1.33
C ALA A 56 -0.66 -15.89 0.48
N ALA A 57 0.59 -16.30 0.70
CA ALA A 57 1.74 -15.83 -0.08
C ALA A 57 1.62 -16.22 -1.56
N ILE A 58 1.22 -17.46 -1.86
CA ILE A 58 0.99 -17.93 -3.24
C ILE A 58 -0.11 -17.08 -3.91
N GLN A 59 -1.27 -16.94 -3.25
CA GLN A 59 -2.40 -16.16 -3.78
C GLN A 59 -2.00 -14.73 -4.10
N ALA A 60 -1.34 -14.05 -3.17
CA ALA A 60 -0.93 -12.65 -3.32
C ALA A 60 0.12 -12.48 -4.44
N LEU A 61 1.19 -13.26 -4.42
CA LEU A 61 2.28 -13.14 -5.39
C LEU A 61 1.82 -13.48 -6.81
N THR A 62 1.04 -14.55 -6.99
CA THR A 62 0.52 -14.94 -8.30
C THR A 62 -0.52 -13.96 -8.85
N ALA A 63 -1.22 -13.24 -7.99
CA ALA A 63 -2.09 -12.15 -8.38
C ALA A 63 -1.33 -10.92 -8.91
N GLY A 64 -0.05 -10.74 -8.56
CA GLY A 64 0.78 -9.62 -8.98
C GLY A 64 1.12 -8.63 -7.87
N LEU A 65 1.02 -9.04 -6.61
CA LEU A 65 1.47 -8.28 -5.45
C LEU A 65 2.96 -8.53 -5.24
N ASP A 66 3.78 -7.53 -5.51
CA ASP A 66 5.23 -7.71 -5.66
C ASP A 66 6.01 -7.64 -4.33
N ALA A 67 5.50 -6.91 -3.36
CA ALA A 67 6.18 -6.73 -2.07
C ALA A 67 5.20 -6.70 -0.90
N GLU A 68 5.65 -7.24 0.23
CA GLU A 68 4.90 -7.37 1.47
C GLU A 68 5.23 -6.28 2.47
N ALA A 69 4.22 -5.83 3.22
CA ALA A 69 4.38 -4.99 4.39
C ALA A 69 3.99 -5.76 5.65
N SER A 70 4.98 -6.09 6.49
CA SER A 70 4.82 -6.47 7.89
C SER A 70 4.34 -7.89 8.24
N ASP A 71 3.78 -8.67 7.32
CA ASP A 71 3.19 -10.00 7.66
C ASP A 71 4.19 -11.13 7.82
N ASN A 72 5.31 -11.05 7.12
CA ASN A 72 6.27 -12.12 6.98
C ASN A 72 5.75 -13.38 6.23
N SER A 73 4.67 -13.24 5.47
CA SER A 73 4.13 -14.34 4.64
C SER A 73 5.07 -14.70 3.48
N TYR A 74 5.76 -13.69 2.92
CA TYR A 74 6.73 -13.91 1.85
C TYR A 74 8.05 -14.55 2.30
N ALA A 75 8.27 -14.74 3.59
CA ALA A 75 9.36 -15.58 4.08
C ALA A 75 9.19 -17.07 3.67
N GLU A 76 7.97 -17.50 3.39
CA GLU A 76 7.65 -18.85 2.93
C GLU A 76 8.04 -19.10 1.45
N LEU A 77 8.26 -18.05 0.63
CA LEU A 77 8.41 -18.15 -0.82
C LEU A 77 9.56 -19.07 -1.24
N GLN A 78 10.70 -19.02 -0.57
CA GLN A 78 11.83 -19.87 -0.87
C GLN A 78 11.43 -21.36 -0.76
N GLN A 79 10.85 -21.75 0.37
CA GLN A 79 10.44 -23.12 0.64
C GLN A 79 9.35 -23.59 -0.34
N LEU A 80 8.45 -22.70 -0.75
CA LEU A 80 7.39 -23.01 -1.72
C LEU A 80 7.96 -23.32 -3.10
N VAL A 81 9.01 -22.61 -3.53
CA VAL A 81 9.71 -22.90 -4.79
C VAL A 81 10.48 -24.21 -4.69
N GLU A 82 11.23 -24.43 -3.61
CA GLU A 82 12.00 -25.66 -3.39
C GLU A 82 11.12 -26.91 -3.38
N ASN A 83 9.90 -26.79 -2.85
CA ASN A 83 8.91 -27.85 -2.82
C ASN A 83 8.10 -27.99 -4.13
N GLY A 84 8.34 -27.15 -5.14
CA GLY A 84 7.61 -27.17 -6.41
C GLY A 84 6.15 -26.67 -6.31
N MET A 85 5.78 -26.01 -5.23
CA MET A 85 4.44 -25.46 -5.01
C MET A 85 4.25 -24.07 -5.65
N LEU A 86 5.34 -23.38 -5.95
CA LEU A 86 5.36 -22.06 -6.59
C LEU A 86 6.41 -22.05 -7.70
N ASP A 87 6.02 -21.54 -8.87
CA ASP A 87 6.97 -21.33 -9.98
C ASP A 87 7.81 -20.07 -9.69
N VAL A 88 9.13 -20.20 -9.74
CA VAL A 88 10.09 -19.12 -9.47
C VAL A 88 9.88 -17.88 -10.33
N LYS A 89 9.28 -18.04 -11.53
CA LYS A 89 8.97 -16.91 -12.43
C LYS A 89 8.18 -15.79 -11.78
N TYR A 90 7.31 -16.08 -10.80
CA TYR A 90 6.53 -15.05 -10.10
C TYR A 90 7.42 -14.19 -9.19
N ILE A 91 8.42 -14.82 -8.56
CA ILE A 91 9.43 -14.09 -7.77
C ILE A 91 10.29 -13.24 -8.71
N ASP A 92 10.75 -13.81 -9.82
CA ASP A 92 11.57 -13.07 -10.80
C ASP A 92 10.83 -11.85 -11.36
N GLN A 93 9.54 -11.98 -11.64
CA GLN A 93 8.71 -10.85 -12.09
C GLN A 93 8.58 -9.76 -11.03
N ALA A 94 8.33 -10.13 -9.78
CA ALA A 94 8.23 -9.18 -8.67
C ALA A 94 9.55 -8.44 -8.44
N VAL A 95 10.66 -9.19 -8.40
CA VAL A 95 12.02 -8.64 -8.26
C VAL A 95 12.35 -7.71 -9.42
N ALA A 96 12.06 -8.10 -10.66
CA ALA A 96 12.32 -7.28 -11.84
C ALA A 96 11.59 -5.93 -11.76
N ARG A 97 10.32 -5.91 -11.33
CA ARG A 97 9.54 -4.67 -11.16
C ARG A 97 10.12 -3.76 -10.06
N ILE A 98 10.48 -4.33 -8.92
CA ILE A 98 11.09 -3.59 -7.80
C ILE A 98 12.45 -3.02 -8.21
N LEU A 99 13.29 -3.83 -8.85
CA LEU A 99 14.60 -3.37 -9.32
C LEU A 99 14.48 -2.31 -10.39
N THR A 100 13.55 -2.45 -11.35
CA THR A 100 13.29 -1.44 -12.36
C THR A 100 12.93 -0.10 -11.73
N ALA A 101 12.06 -0.09 -10.73
CA ALA A 101 11.72 1.13 -10.00
C ALA A 101 12.95 1.75 -9.32
N LYS A 102 13.79 0.94 -8.67
CA LYS A 102 15.02 1.41 -8.02
C LYS A 102 16.03 1.99 -9.02
N PHE A 103 16.21 1.34 -10.19
CA PHE A 103 17.06 1.86 -11.25
C PHE A 103 16.53 3.18 -11.81
N ASN A 104 15.23 3.25 -12.10
CA ASN A 104 14.62 4.49 -12.62
C ASN A 104 14.70 5.66 -11.62
N MET A 105 14.76 5.38 -10.34
CA MET A 105 14.97 6.38 -9.29
C MET A 105 16.45 6.76 -9.09
N GLY A 106 17.39 6.11 -9.78
CA GLY A 106 18.83 6.35 -9.64
C GLY A 106 19.41 5.93 -8.30
N LEU A 107 18.76 4.97 -7.59
CA LEU A 107 19.19 4.60 -6.23
C LEU A 107 20.52 3.86 -6.20
N PHE A 108 20.99 3.34 -7.33
CA PHE A 108 22.29 2.67 -7.43
C PHE A 108 23.42 3.66 -7.69
N GLU A 109 23.14 4.76 -8.40
CA GLU A 109 24.09 5.85 -8.68
C GLU A 109 24.12 6.89 -7.56
N TYR A 110 22.96 7.15 -6.96
CA TYR A 110 22.80 8.17 -5.92
C TYR A 110 22.05 7.59 -4.71
N PRO A 111 22.66 6.70 -3.92
CA PRO A 111 21.99 5.99 -2.83
C PRO A 111 21.63 6.86 -1.62
N LEU A 112 22.23 8.05 -1.54
CA LEU A 112 22.02 8.96 -0.41
C LEU A 112 21.03 10.09 -0.76
N PRO A 113 20.15 10.49 0.16
CA PRO A 113 19.26 11.62 -0.05
C PRO A 113 20.06 12.91 -0.23
N MET A 114 19.57 13.80 -1.11
CA MET A 114 20.16 15.13 -1.28
C MET A 114 19.78 16.02 -0.08
N GLU A 115 20.61 16.06 0.95
CA GLU A 115 20.40 16.88 2.16
C GLU A 115 20.28 18.38 1.87
N LYS A 116 20.90 18.85 0.77
CA LYS A 116 20.96 20.29 0.41
C LYS A 116 19.60 20.98 0.25
N ASN A 117 18.52 20.25 0.05
CA ASN A 117 17.18 20.79 -0.13
C ASN A 117 16.23 20.50 1.03
N TYR A 118 16.68 19.78 2.06
CA TYR A 118 15.82 19.40 3.19
C TYR A 118 15.14 20.62 3.80
N ASP A 119 15.91 21.61 4.25
CA ASP A 119 15.39 22.81 4.91
C ASP A 119 14.52 23.71 4.02
N LYS A 120 14.65 23.55 2.69
CA LYS A 120 13.84 24.31 1.73
C LYS A 120 12.51 23.65 1.42
N VAL A 121 12.41 22.35 1.58
CA VAL A 121 11.24 21.55 1.18
C VAL A 121 10.45 21.09 2.39
N VAL A 122 11.14 20.51 3.38
CA VAL A 122 10.46 20.00 4.58
C VAL A 122 10.00 21.17 5.43
N HIS A 123 8.71 21.16 5.77
CA HIS A 123 8.08 22.21 6.57
C HIS A 123 8.15 23.62 5.95
N ALA A 124 8.28 23.71 4.63
CA ALA A 124 8.30 24.99 3.93
C ALA A 124 7.05 25.83 4.25
N PRO A 125 7.15 27.16 4.38
CA PRO A 125 6.01 28.02 4.74
C PRO A 125 4.79 27.83 3.84
N ALA A 126 5.00 27.58 2.55
CA ALA A 126 3.92 27.28 1.59
C ALA A 126 3.19 25.97 1.93
N HIS A 127 3.92 24.93 2.34
CA HIS A 127 3.33 23.65 2.73
C HIS A 127 2.55 23.77 4.04
N VAL A 128 3.06 24.51 5.02
CA VAL A 128 2.37 24.78 6.28
C VAL A 128 1.08 25.57 6.03
N SER A 129 1.14 26.61 5.19
CA SER A 129 -0.04 27.41 4.82
C SER A 129 -1.10 26.56 4.11
N LEU A 130 -0.68 25.69 3.16
CA LEU A 130 -1.59 24.80 2.47
C LEU A 130 -2.23 23.76 3.41
N ALA A 131 -1.44 23.16 4.30
CA ALA A 131 -1.95 22.20 5.28
C ALA A 131 -3.00 22.85 6.20
N ARG A 132 -2.73 24.08 6.67
CA ARG A 132 -3.68 24.85 7.46
C ARG A 132 -4.98 25.12 6.68
N LYS A 133 -4.87 25.59 5.44
CA LYS A 133 -6.04 25.84 4.58
C LYS A 133 -6.88 24.58 4.39
N ILE A 134 -6.25 23.43 4.09
CA ILE A 134 -6.94 22.16 3.95
C ILE A 134 -7.67 21.77 5.25
N ALA A 135 -7.01 21.93 6.40
CA ALA A 135 -7.62 21.65 7.69
C ALA A 135 -8.84 22.54 7.95
N GLU A 136 -8.73 23.85 7.71
CA GLU A 136 -9.84 24.80 7.86
C GLU A 136 -11.03 24.48 6.96
N GLU A 137 -10.77 24.14 5.69
CA GLU A 137 -11.80 23.80 4.70
C GLU A 137 -12.43 22.40 4.91
N SER A 138 -11.75 21.51 5.63
CA SER A 138 -12.26 20.16 5.92
C SER A 138 -13.18 20.08 7.13
N ILE A 139 -13.27 21.14 7.94
CA ILE A 139 -14.13 21.18 9.12
C ILE A 139 -15.59 21.34 8.68
N VAL A 140 -16.40 20.35 9.02
CA VAL A 140 -17.85 20.36 8.72
C VAL A 140 -18.65 20.47 10.01
N LEU A 141 -19.47 21.51 10.10
CA LEU A 141 -20.45 21.64 11.20
C LEU A 141 -21.66 20.78 10.92
N LEU A 142 -21.86 19.73 11.69
CA LEU A 142 -23.08 18.93 11.62
C LEU A 142 -24.20 19.60 12.40
N PRO A 143 -25.40 19.80 11.82
CA PRO A 143 -26.53 20.38 12.52
C PRO A 143 -27.03 19.42 13.62
N VAL A 144 -27.07 19.89 14.85
CA VAL A 144 -27.71 19.21 15.98
C VAL A 144 -28.64 20.21 16.68
N SER A 145 -29.73 19.72 17.23
CA SER A 145 -30.82 20.57 17.78
C SER A 145 -30.40 21.50 18.93
N TYR A 146 -29.23 21.27 19.51
CA TYR A 146 -28.66 22.04 20.64
C TYR A 146 -27.22 22.52 20.37
N THR A 147 -26.82 22.68 19.10
CA THR A 147 -25.49 23.22 18.76
C THR A 147 -25.46 24.71 19.12
N HIS A 148 -24.64 25.06 20.10
CA HIS A 148 -24.32 26.43 20.46
C HIS A 148 -22.92 26.79 19.98
N LEU A 149 -22.82 27.76 19.08
CA LEU A 149 -21.55 28.27 18.57
C LEU A 149 -20.92 29.34 19.50
N THR A 150 -21.57 29.62 20.60
CA THR A 150 -21.06 30.57 21.61
C THR A 150 -20.40 29.82 22.76
N LEU A 151 -19.22 30.28 23.15
CA LEU A 151 -18.58 29.78 24.36
C LEU A 151 -19.50 30.08 25.56
N PRO A 152 -19.64 29.14 26.52
CA PRO A 152 -20.36 29.44 27.77
C PRO A 152 -19.71 30.66 28.44
N THR A 153 -20.46 31.74 28.61
CA THR A 153 -20.00 32.88 29.39
C THR A 153 -19.97 32.42 30.85
N ILE A 154 -18.80 32.20 31.39
CA ILE A 154 -18.66 31.97 32.82
C ILE A 154 -18.92 33.34 33.46
N LEU A 155 -20.15 33.53 33.89
CA LEU A 155 -20.47 34.64 34.78
C LEU A 155 -19.75 34.39 36.10
N ARG A 156 -18.88 35.32 36.45
CA ARG A 156 -18.28 35.37 37.79
C ARG A 156 -19.30 35.86 38.81
#